data_fec1afd96a3e48376c58399241fca54b
#
_entry.id   fec1afd96a3e48376c58399241fca54b
#
_cell.length_a   1.000
_cell.length_b   1.000
_cell.length_c   1.000
_cell.angle_alpha   90.00
_cell.angle_beta   90.00
_cell.angle_gamma   90.00
#
_symmetry.space_group_name_H-M   'P 1'
#
loop_
_entity.id
_entity.type
_entity.pdbx_description
1 polymer ?
#
loop_
_entity_poly.entity_id
_entity_poly.type
_entity_poly.pdbx_seq_one_letter_code
_entity_poly.pdbx_strand_id
1 'polypeptide(L)'
;LTVVSKLLDTKNPYHRIETSRYDGFTSGEATQCRQSAGIAIAFRTNSNYIGIDVKYATLSSKLDRGMCGFDLYIRKDGEWIWAWNNVPSKVVKGEFITLHLLKSSVPGWKECLLYLPLQSELSELQIVTDTDSQIEPLEMPFKGRIAVFGSSYTQGACAERPGLTYSAQ
;
A
#
# COMPACT_ATOMS: atom_id res chain seq x y z
N LEU A 1 -4.34 4.74 -11.52
CA LEU A 1 -4.33 3.84 -10.35
C LEU A 1 -5.47 4.21 -9.42
N THR A 2 -6.14 3.22 -8.86
CA THR A 2 -7.26 3.43 -7.93
C THR A 2 -6.77 3.23 -6.50
N VAL A 3 -6.83 4.28 -5.68
CA VAL A 3 -6.56 4.17 -4.24
C VAL A 3 -7.82 3.67 -3.56
N VAL A 4 -7.72 2.53 -2.86
CA VAL A 4 -8.83 1.88 -2.17
C VAL A 4 -8.61 1.85 -0.66
N SER A 5 -9.66 1.50 0.07
CA SER A 5 -9.61 1.38 1.55
C SER A 5 -9.29 2.69 2.28
N LYS A 6 -9.69 3.83 1.68
CA LYS A 6 -9.65 5.15 2.33
C LYS A 6 -11.06 5.59 2.73
N LEU A 7 -11.14 6.20 3.89
CA LEU A 7 -12.38 6.81 4.37
C LEU A 7 -12.56 8.24 3.84
N LEU A 8 -11.50 9.02 3.81
CA LEU A 8 -11.50 10.45 3.49
C LEU A 8 -10.48 10.79 2.41
N ASP A 9 -10.78 11.78 1.59
CA ASP A 9 -9.83 12.33 0.64
C ASP A 9 -8.78 13.20 1.35
N THR A 10 -7.54 13.04 0.93
CA THR A 10 -6.38 13.76 1.46
C THR A 10 -5.54 14.32 0.30
N LYS A 11 -4.77 15.39 0.55
CA LYS A 11 -3.86 15.97 -0.44
C LYS A 11 -2.81 14.95 -0.92
N ASN A 12 -2.22 14.21 0.03
CA ASN A 12 -1.38 13.06 -0.29
C ASN A 12 -2.25 11.80 -0.30
N PRO A 13 -2.39 11.06 -1.43
CA PRO A 13 -3.27 9.90 -1.53
C PRO A 13 -2.91 8.75 -0.59
N TYR A 14 -1.70 8.73 -0.07
CA TYR A 14 -1.19 7.70 0.83
C TYR A 14 -1.42 8.00 2.32
N HIS A 15 -1.96 9.18 2.66
CA HIS A 15 -2.33 9.53 4.02
C HIS A 15 -3.74 9.02 4.35
N ARG A 16 -3.96 8.55 5.56
CA ARG A 16 -5.29 8.13 6.03
C ARG A 16 -6.20 9.32 6.33
N ILE A 17 -5.65 10.37 6.94
CA ILE A 17 -6.38 11.56 7.36
C ILE A 17 -5.58 12.81 6.99
N GLU A 18 -6.28 13.83 6.49
CA GLU A 18 -5.73 15.17 6.30
C GLU A 18 -5.84 15.96 7.61
N THR A 19 -4.82 15.82 8.46
CA THR A 19 -4.82 16.39 9.82
C THR A 19 -4.89 17.91 9.86
N SER A 20 -4.50 18.58 8.77
CA SER A 20 -4.63 20.03 8.65
C SER A 20 -6.08 20.56 8.58
N ARG A 21 -7.05 19.66 8.40
CA ARG A 21 -8.49 19.99 8.38
C ARG A 21 -9.17 19.87 9.73
N TYR A 22 -8.48 19.38 10.75
CA TYR A 22 -9.06 19.05 12.04
C TYR A 22 -8.15 19.51 13.17
N ASP A 23 -8.74 20.08 14.22
CA ASP A 23 -8.04 20.45 15.45
C ASP A 23 -7.96 19.26 16.41
N GLY A 24 -7.06 19.35 17.38
CA GLY A 24 -6.96 18.43 18.51
C GLY A 24 -5.98 17.27 18.35
N PHE A 25 -5.34 17.10 17.19
CA PHE A 25 -4.27 16.11 17.05
C PHE A 25 -2.97 16.56 17.73
N THR A 26 -2.40 15.71 18.54
CA THR A 26 -0.99 15.86 18.97
C THR A 26 -0.06 15.62 17.77
N SER A 27 1.19 16.03 17.87
CA SER A 27 2.20 15.81 16.83
C SER A 27 2.41 14.31 16.51
N GLY A 28 2.34 13.45 17.54
CA GLY A 28 2.43 12.00 17.40
C GLY A 28 1.25 11.42 16.62
N GLU A 29 0.03 11.78 16.99
CA GLU A 29 -1.19 11.35 16.30
C GLU A 29 -1.22 11.84 14.86
N ALA A 30 -0.86 13.10 14.62
CA ALA A 30 -0.75 13.66 13.28
C ALA A 30 0.25 12.86 12.40
N THR A 31 1.37 12.42 12.97
CA THR A 31 2.33 11.56 12.29
C THR A 31 1.73 10.19 11.97
N GLN A 32 1.04 9.57 12.92
CA GLN A 32 0.37 8.28 12.70
C GLN A 32 -0.74 8.37 11.64
N CYS A 33 -1.50 9.46 11.61
CA CYS A 33 -2.55 9.70 10.60
C CYS A 33 -2.00 9.77 9.16
N ARG A 34 -0.75 10.14 8.98
CA ARG A 34 -0.08 10.18 7.67
C ARG A 34 0.49 8.82 7.23
N GLN A 35 0.55 7.84 8.12
CA GLN A 35 0.95 6.47 7.76
C GLN A 35 -0.13 5.79 6.92
N SER A 36 0.29 4.86 6.04
CA SER A 36 -0.56 4.31 4.99
C SER A 36 -1.33 3.04 5.39
N ALA A 37 -1.38 2.69 6.68
CA ALA A 37 -2.04 1.47 7.15
C ALA A 37 -3.46 1.30 6.60
N GLY A 38 -3.75 0.14 6.05
CA GLY A 38 -5.04 -0.21 5.47
C GLY A 38 -5.28 0.33 4.05
N ILE A 39 -4.47 1.28 3.57
CA ILE A 39 -4.59 1.79 2.19
C ILE A 39 -4.01 0.75 1.24
N ALA A 40 -4.70 0.54 0.12
CA ALA A 40 -4.19 -0.24 -0.99
C ALA A 40 -4.39 0.46 -2.34
N ILE A 41 -3.65 0.01 -3.34
CA ILE A 41 -3.75 0.48 -4.72
C ILE A 41 -4.25 -0.67 -5.57
N ALA A 42 -5.38 -0.44 -6.27
CA ALA A 42 -5.95 -1.39 -7.20
C ALA A 42 -5.61 -0.98 -8.64
N PHE A 43 -5.12 -1.92 -9.43
CA PHE A 43 -4.78 -1.75 -10.83
C PHE A 43 -4.86 -3.08 -11.58
N ARG A 44 -4.85 -3.03 -12.91
CA ARG A 44 -4.65 -4.21 -13.74
C ARG A 44 -3.50 -3.98 -14.72
N THR A 45 -2.80 -5.04 -15.05
CA THR A 45 -1.68 -5.01 -16.00
C THR A 45 -1.53 -6.34 -16.72
N ASN A 46 -1.02 -6.30 -17.94
CA ASN A 46 -0.60 -7.48 -18.69
C ASN A 46 0.91 -7.75 -18.56
N SER A 47 1.61 -6.98 -17.74
CA SER A 47 3.05 -7.14 -17.49
C SER A 47 3.37 -8.47 -16.82
N ASN A 48 4.51 -9.06 -17.19
CA ASN A 48 5.09 -10.19 -16.47
C ASN A 48 5.98 -9.75 -15.31
N TYR A 49 6.34 -8.49 -15.26
CA TYR A 49 7.08 -7.88 -14.17
C TYR A 49 6.25 -6.79 -13.49
N ILE A 50 6.22 -6.79 -12.18
CA ILE A 50 5.63 -5.73 -11.35
C ILE A 50 6.65 -5.34 -10.29
N GLY A 51 7.03 -4.09 -10.28
CA GLY A 51 7.83 -3.44 -9.26
C GLY A 51 7.19 -2.13 -8.82
N ILE A 52 7.81 -1.47 -7.87
CA ILE A 52 7.47 -0.12 -7.46
C ILE A 52 8.72 0.71 -7.27
N ASP A 53 8.63 1.98 -7.66
CA ASP A 53 9.52 3.02 -7.21
C ASP A 53 8.80 3.82 -6.12
N VAL A 54 9.39 3.86 -4.94
CA VAL A 54 8.76 4.47 -3.77
C VAL A 54 9.70 5.44 -3.07
N LYS A 55 9.12 6.53 -2.57
CA LYS A 55 9.82 7.53 -1.76
C LYS A 55 9.12 7.65 -0.40
N TYR A 56 9.89 7.44 0.66
CA TYR A 56 9.41 7.57 2.04
C TYR A 56 9.61 9.00 2.55
N ALA A 57 8.56 9.59 3.13
CA ALA A 57 8.66 10.86 3.87
C ALA A 57 9.12 10.63 5.31
N THR A 58 8.54 9.61 5.97
CA THR A 58 8.98 9.14 7.28
C THR A 58 8.97 7.61 7.32
N LEU A 59 9.86 7.06 8.16
CA LEU A 59 10.04 5.64 8.31
C LEU A 59 9.78 5.21 9.74
N SER A 60 9.28 4.00 9.90
CA SER A 60 9.37 3.28 11.16
C SER A 60 10.82 3.06 11.56
N SER A 61 11.05 2.90 12.86
CA SER A 61 12.38 2.58 13.41
C SER A 61 12.92 1.20 12.99
N LYS A 62 12.05 0.36 12.43
CA LYS A 62 12.39 -0.98 11.94
C LYS A 62 12.03 -1.13 10.48
N LEU A 63 12.95 -1.68 9.69
CA LEU A 63 12.72 -2.06 8.31
C LEU A 63 12.18 -3.50 8.27
N ASP A 64 10.95 -3.70 8.67
CA ASP A 64 10.28 -4.99 8.59
C ASP A 64 9.11 -4.96 7.58
N ARG A 65 8.59 -6.14 7.26
CA ARG A 65 7.58 -6.34 6.21
C ARG A 65 6.27 -5.62 6.52
N GLY A 66 5.83 -5.60 7.76
CA GLY A 66 4.62 -4.91 8.17
C GLY A 66 4.80 -3.40 8.17
N MET A 67 5.84 -2.90 8.83
CA MET A 67 6.02 -1.47 9.07
C MET A 67 6.40 -0.67 7.83
N CYS A 68 7.26 -1.23 6.96
CA CYS A 68 7.84 -0.54 5.81
C CYS A 68 7.60 -1.26 4.48
N GLY A 69 7.08 -2.50 4.51
CA GLY A 69 6.93 -3.33 3.33
C GLY A 69 5.64 -3.10 2.58
N PHE A 70 5.59 -3.69 1.40
CA PHE A 70 4.45 -3.73 0.49
C PHE A 70 4.00 -5.17 0.28
N ASP A 71 2.70 -5.36 0.09
CA ASP A 71 2.11 -6.68 0.01
C ASP A 71 1.20 -6.77 -1.23
N LEU A 72 1.60 -7.57 -2.21
CA LEU A 72 0.91 -7.70 -3.48
C LEU A 72 -0.01 -8.93 -3.48
N TYR A 73 -1.26 -8.70 -3.85
CA TYR A 73 -2.24 -9.73 -4.15
C TYR A 73 -2.62 -9.67 -5.63
N ILE A 74 -2.95 -10.83 -6.19
CA ILE A 74 -3.47 -10.97 -7.56
C ILE A 74 -4.81 -11.69 -7.48
N ARG A 75 -5.77 -11.25 -8.27
CA ARG A 75 -7.06 -11.90 -8.37
C ARG A 75 -6.99 -13.12 -9.27
N LYS A 76 -7.41 -14.28 -8.75
CA LYS A 76 -7.49 -15.54 -9.47
C LYS A 76 -8.80 -16.23 -9.09
N ASP A 77 -9.56 -16.68 -10.07
CA ASP A 77 -10.84 -17.38 -9.88
C ASP A 77 -11.83 -16.64 -8.96
N GLY A 78 -11.79 -15.29 -8.99
CA GLY A 78 -12.65 -14.43 -8.16
C GLY A 78 -12.07 -14.06 -6.79
N GLU A 79 -11.00 -14.72 -6.34
CA GLU A 79 -10.40 -14.56 -5.02
C GLU A 79 -9.08 -13.76 -5.08
N TRP A 80 -8.79 -12.97 -4.03
CA TRP A 80 -7.52 -12.29 -3.87
C TRP A 80 -6.49 -13.24 -3.27
N ILE A 81 -5.49 -13.64 -4.07
CA ILE A 81 -4.42 -14.56 -3.67
C ILE A 81 -3.15 -13.76 -3.45
N TRP A 82 -2.52 -13.98 -2.32
CA TRP A 82 -1.20 -13.40 -2.04
C TRP A 82 -0.18 -13.83 -3.09
N ALA A 83 0.49 -12.86 -3.69
CA ALA A 83 1.49 -13.08 -4.72
C ALA A 83 2.91 -12.93 -4.15
N TRP A 84 3.18 -11.80 -3.48
CA TRP A 84 4.50 -11.52 -2.91
C TRP A 84 4.47 -10.33 -1.96
N ASN A 85 5.51 -10.20 -1.16
CA ASN A 85 5.83 -8.99 -0.42
C ASN A 85 7.28 -8.58 -0.63
N ASN A 86 7.57 -7.30 -0.43
CA ASN A 86 8.94 -6.81 -0.36
C ASN A 86 9.07 -5.67 0.64
N VAL A 87 10.26 -5.54 1.20
CA VAL A 87 10.64 -4.51 2.15
C VAL A 87 12.01 -3.95 1.76
N PRO A 88 12.25 -2.64 1.84
CA PRO A 88 13.55 -2.09 1.53
C PRO A 88 14.61 -2.57 2.54
N SER A 89 15.78 -2.93 2.04
CA SER A 89 16.95 -3.26 2.90
C SER A 89 17.61 -2.00 3.47
N LYS A 90 17.46 -0.88 2.77
CA LYS A 90 17.95 0.44 3.17
C LYS A 90 17.00 1.50 2.60
N VAL A 91 16.80 2.56 3.33
CA VAL A 91 16.03 3.71 2.89
C VAL A 91 16.83 4.98 3.11
N VAL A 92 16.89 5.83 2.10
CA VAL A 92 17.37 7.21 2.21
C VAL A 92 16.15 8.12 2.07
N LYS A 93 15.95 8.98 3.06
CA LYS A 93 14.79 9.88 3.07
C LYS A 93 14.80 10.79 1.83
N GLY A 94 13.69 10.82 1.12
CA GLY A 94 13.52 11.66 -0.06
C GLY A 94 14.11 11.10 -1.35
N GLU A 95 14.73 9.92 -1.33
CA GLU A 95 15.19 9.22 -2.53
C GLU A 95 14.23 8.10 -2.93
N PHE A 96 14.15 7.83 -4.22
CA PHE A 96 13.42 6.68 -4.73
C PHE A 96 14.17 5.38 -4.46
N ILE A 97 13.41 4.38 -4.10
CA ILE A 97 13.87 3.00 -3.90
C ILE A 97 13.02 2.11 -4.78
N THR A 98 13.65 1.28 -5.60
CA THR A 98 12.98 0.28 -6.42
C THR A 98 12.81 -1.02 -5.65
N LEU A 99 11.58 -1.51 -5.55
CA LEU A 99 11.25 -2.80 -4.96
C LEU A 99 10.62 -3.71 -6.03
N HIS A 100 11.13 -4.92 -6.15
CA HIS A 100 10.57 -5.95 -7.02
C HIS A 100 9.46 -6.70 -6.29
N LEU A 101 8.28 -6.81 -6.90
CA LEU A 101 7.11 -7.45 -6.29
C LEU A 101 6.74 -8.76 -7.00
N LEU A 102 6.84 -8.81 -8.31
CA LEU A 102 6.47 -10.01 -9.08
C LEU A 102 7.33 -10.14 -10.33
N LYS A 103 7.72 -11.38 -10.62
CA LYS A 103 8.17 -11.81 -11.93
C LYS A 103 7.40 -13.08 -12.29
N SER A 104 6.43 -12.96 -13.18
CA SER A 104 5.54 -14.04 -13.57
C SER A 104 5.94 -14.62 -14.92
N SER A 105 5.82 -15.93 -15.09
CA SER A 105 5.90 -16.58 -16.39
C SER A 105 4.53 -16.76 -17.06
N VAL A 106 3.45 -16.39 -16.36
CA VAL A 106 2.07 -16.52 -16.87
C VAL A 106 1.69 -15.23 -17.57
N PRO A 107 1.50 -15.26 -18.91
CA PRO A 107 1.10 -14.07 -19.67
C PRO A 107 -0.36 -13.70 -19.39
N GLY A 108 -0.71 -12.48 -19.79
CA GLY A 108 -2.09 -11.99 -19.77
C GLY A 108 -2.37 -10.99 -18.64
N TRP A 109 -3.58 -10.46 -18.67
CA TRP A 109 -4.04 -9.47 -17.70
C TRP A 109 -4.16 -10.03 -16.28
N LYS A 110 -3.68 -9.25 -15.32
CA LYS A 110 -3.73 -9.53 -13.88
C LYS A 110 -4.39 -8.35 -13.18
N GLU A 111 -5.41 -8.62 -12.39
CA GLU A 111 -5.94 -7.65 -11.43
C GLU A 111 -5.08 -7.70 -10.17
N CYS A 112 -4.63 -6.57 -9.72
CA CYS A 112 -3.65 -6.42 -8.65
C CYS A 112 -4.18 -5.55 -7.53
N LEU A 113 -3.89 -5.93 -6.29
CA LEU A 113 -4.15 -5.15 -5.09
C LEU A 113 -2.84 -5.06 -4.29
N LEU A 114 -2.31 -3.85 -4.17
CA LEU A 114 -1.06 -3.57 -3.48
C LEU A 114 -1.34 -2.86 -2.16
N TYR A 115 -1.22 -3.56 -1.04
CA TYR A 115 -1.28 -2.96 0.29
C TYR A 115 -0.01 -2.18 0.60
N LEU A 116 -0.19 -1.01 1.21
CA LEU A 116 0.86 -0.07 1.58
C LEU A 116 1.36 -0.32 3.01
N PRO A 117 2.55 0.21 3.37
CA PRO A 117 3.15 0.04 4.69
C PRO A 117 2.26 0.46 5.85
N LEU A 118 2.31 -0.26 6.96
CA LEU A 118 1.47 0.01 8.12
C LEU A 118 1.95 1.19 8.98
N GLN A 119 3.28 1.42 9.04
CA GLN A 119 3.86 2.42 9.95
C GLN A 119 4.88 3.33 9.26
N SER A 120 4.71 3.57 7.98
CA SER A 120 5.56 4.49 7.21
C SER A 120 4.70 5.47 6.44
N GLU A 121 5.21 6.68 6.28
CA GLU A 121 4.61 7.72 5.46
C GLU A 121 5.28 7.72 4.09
N LEU A 122 4.48 7.64 3.05
CA LEU A 122 4.93 7.70 1.66
C LEU A 122 4.70 9.11 1.11
N SER A 123 5.71 9.66 0.39
CA SER A 123 5.53 10.88 -0.39
C SER A 123 5.17 10.60 -1.85
N GLU A 124 5.77 9.59 -2.45
CA GLU A 124 5.55 9.23 -3.84
C GLU A 124 5.60 7.71 -4.03
N LEU A 125 4.81 7.21 -4.99
CA LEU A 125 4.83 5.82 -5.41
C LEU A 125 4.46 5.71 -6.87
N GLN A 126 5.26 4.94 -7.62
CA GLN A 126 5.04 4.61 -9.02
C GLN A 126 5.05 3.09 -9.19
N ILE A 127 4.14 2.56 -10.00
CA ILE A 127 4.18 1.16 -10.40
C ILE A 127 5.12 1.03 -11.60
N VAL A 128 6.02 0.08 -11.52
CA VAL A 128 7.01 -0.22 -12.58
C VAL A 128 6.61 -1.54 -13.24
N THR A 129 6.54 -1.54 -14.55
CA THR A 129 6.15 -2.69 -15.38
C THR A 129 7.12 -2.87 -16.55
N ASP A 130 7.01 -3.97 -17.29
CA ASP A 130 7.75 -4.16 -18.53
C ASP A 130 7.42 -3.06 -19.56
N THR A 131 8.38 -2.66 -20.38
CA THR A 131 8.30 -1.52 -21.31
C THR A 131 7.11 -1.59 -22.26
N ASP A 132 6.81 -2.78 -22.77
CA ASP A 132 5.74 -3.00 -23.76
C ASP A 132 4.40 -3.41 -23.13
N SER A 133 4.29 -3.32 -21.80
CA SER A 133 3.08 -3.67 -21.09
C SER A 133 2.17 -2.47 -20.89
N GLN A 134 0.91 -2.78 -20.60
CA GLN A 134 -0.12 -1.80 -20.26
C GLN A 134 -0.46 -1.89 -18.79
N ILE A 135 -0.78 -0.76 -18.20
CA ILE A 135 -1.30 -0.63 -16.84
C ILE A 135 -2.54 0.24 -16.86
N GLU A 136 -3.58 -0.18 -16.18
CA GLU A 136 -4.86 0.53 -16.10
C GLU A 136 -5.37 0.57 -14.67
N PRO A 137 -6.14 1.61 -14.30
CA PRO A 137 -6.86 1.60 -13.04
C PRO A 137 -7.82 0.40 -13.00
N LEU A 138 -7.93 -0.24 -11.86
CA LEU A 138 -9.02 -1.16 -11.59
C LEU A 138 -10.11 -0.39 -10.84
N GLU A 139 -11.37 -0.49 -11.29
CA GLU A 139 -12.49 0.07 -10.55
C GLU A 139 -12.56 -0.54 -9.15
N MET A 140 -13.29 0.14 -8.24
CA MET A 140 -13.39 -0.32 -6.85
C MET A 140 -13.73 -1.81 -6.78
N PRO A 141 -12.78 -2.67 -6.36
CA PRO A 141 -12.97 -4.12 -6.42
C PRO A 141 -13.87 -4.66 -5.29
N PHE A 142 -14.35 -3.78 -4.40
CA PHE A 142 -15.15 -4.13 -3.23
C PHE A 142 -16.57 -3.59 -3.33
N LYS A 143 -17.56 -4.38 -2.92
CA LYS A 143 -18.99 -4.02 -2.97
C LYS A 143 -19.43 -3.07 -1.85
N GLY A 144 -18.66 -2.94 -0.79
CA GLY A 144 -19.00 -2.14 0.38
C GLY A 144 -17.79 -1.51 1.04
N ARG A 145 -18.05 -0.67 2.04
CA ARG A 145 -17.02 -0.01 2.85
C ARG A 145 -17.31 -0.26 4.32
N ILE A 146 -16.29 -0.63 5.07
CA ILE A 146 -16.35 -0.78 6.53
C ILE A 146 -15.30 0.17 7.11
N ALA A 147 -15.71 1.05 8.01
CA ALA A 147 -14.81 1.88 8.79
C ALA A 147 -14.51 1.17 10.12
N VAL A 148 -13.23 0.94 10.38
CA VAL A 148 -12.79 0.28 11.61
C VAL A 148 -12.00 1.28 12.45
N PHE A 149 -12.44 1.50 13.68
CA PHE A 149 -11.81 2.39 14.65
C PHE A 149 -11.23 1.58 15.80
N GLY A 150 -10.05 1.94 16.26
CA GLY A 150 -9.41 1.26 17.36
C GLY A 150 -7.98 1.74 17.62
N SER A 151 -7.24 0.95 18.38
CA SER A 151 -5.86 1.23 18.78
C SER A 151 -4.84 0.84 17.71
N SER A 152 -3.56 0.75 18.11
CA SER A 152 -2.47 0.24 17.29
C SER A 152 -2.71 -1.16 16.72
N TYR A 153 -3.50 -2.01 17.41
CA TYR A 153 -3.89 -3.33 16.88
C TYR A 153 -4.79 -3.20 15.64
N THR A 154 -5.69 -2.24 15.63
CA THR A 154 -6.54 -1.94 14.46
C THR A 154 -5.71 -1.39 13.30
N GLN A 155 -4.68 -0.60 13.59
CA GLN A 155 -3.72 -0.17 12.58
C GLN A 155 -2.91 -1.34 12.01
N GLY A 156 -2.81 -2.46 12.73
CA GLY A 156 -2.05 -3.64 12.33
C GLY A 156 -0.69 -3.76 13.02
N ALA A 157 -0.53 -3.20 14.23
CA ALA A 157 0.69 -3.40 15.01
C ALA A 157 0.97 -4.89 15.17
N CYS A 158 2.23 -5.29 14.90
CA CYS A 158 2.71 -6.67 14.92
C CYS A 158 2.15 -7.60 13.82
N ALA A 159 1.40 -7.09 12.85
CA ALA A 159 1.09 -7.87 11.66
C ALA A 159 2.39 -8.11 10.86
N GLU A 160 2.61 -9.34 10.44
CA GLU A 160 3.82 -9.73 9.73
C GLU A 160 3.99 -8.96 8.40
N ARG A 161 2.87 -8.64 7.75
CA ARG A 161 2.82 -7.90 6.49
C ARG A 161 1.48 -7.14 6.35
N PRO A 162 1.40 -6.10 5.52
CA PRO A 162 0.22 -5.22 5.45
C PRO A 162 -1.11 -5.93 5.17
N GLY A 163 -1.15 -6.91 4.29
CA GLY A 163 -2.36 -7.66 3.95
C GLY A 163 -2.78 -8.70 4.99
N LEU A 164 -2.05 -8.85 6.10
CA LEU A 164 -2.43 -9.73 7.22
C LEU A 164 -3.03 -9.00 8.41
N THR A 165 -3.32 -7.71 8.29
CA THR A 165 -4.13 -7.04 9.32
C THR A 165 -5.54 -7.60 9.29
N TYR A 166 -6.19 -7.71 10.45
CA TYR A 166 -7.56 -8.25 10.48
C TYR A 166 -8.57 -7.41 9.69
N SER A 167 -8.27 -6.13 9.47
CA SER A 167 -9.08 -5.25 8.64
C SER A 167 -8.86 -5.43 7.13
N ALA A 168 -7.80 -6.16 6.73
CA ALA A 168 -7.50 -6.48 5.33
C ALA A 168 -7.98 -7.90 4.95
N GLN A 169 -8.30 -8.74 5.91
CA GLN A 169 -8.84 -10.09 5.73
C GLN A 169 -10.36 -10.06 5.54
#